data_ad0c93b967170e37d3e46ddbe376cfdd
#
_entry.id   ad0c93b967170e37d3e46ddbe376cfdd
#
_cell.length_a   1.000
_cell.length_b   1.000
_cell.length_c   1.000
_cell.angle_alpha   90.00
_cell.angle_beta   90.00
_cell.angle_gamma   90.00
#
_symmetry.space_group_name_H-M   'P 1'
#
loop_
_entity.id
_entity.type
_entity.pdbx_description
1 polymer ?
#
loop_
_entity_poly.entity_id
_entity_poly.type
_entity_poly.pdbx_seq_one_letter_code
_entity_poly.pdbx_strand_id
1 'polypeptide(L)'
;KMISLLLVLTLVSGMFVQTYATEIDDTKKKAEELESKKKAAENEKTSLADQLKKLTGEMEETKKKISAKEDEITNKEEELILAKADENEQYESMKKRIRYMYENGNTGFVEILCSSKSIGELLNNAEYISRISGYDRNMLVEFQKVVTNVENQEAELKKEYKELQTMQD
;
A
#
# COMPACT_ATOMS: atom_id res chain seq x y z
N LYS A 1 74.31 63.77 22.31
CA LYS A 1 74.37 62.28 22.22
C LYS A 1 73.29 61.55 23.06
N MET A 2 72.96 62.03 24.26
CA MET A 2 71.90 61.44 25.15
C MET A 2 70.49 61.59 24.56
N ILE A 3 70.17 62.72 23.94
CA ILE A 3 68.84 62.99 23.34
C ILE A 3 68.59 62.12 22.13
N SER A 4 69.63 61.88 21.30
CA SER A 4 69.49 60.93 20.13
C SER A 4 69.24 59.50 20.56
N LEU A 5 69.83 59.03 21.68
CA LEU A 5 69.63 57.68 22.21
C LEU A 5 68.20 57.48 22.77
N LEU A 6 67.67 58.53 23.43
CA LEU A 6 66.29 58.50 23.96
C LEU A 6 65.30 58.52 22.83
N LEU A 7 65.52 59.19 21.71
CA LEU A 7 64.64 59.25 20.54
C LEU A 7 64.60 57.90 19.77
N VAL A 8 65.74 57.20 19.70
CA VAL A 8 65.81 55.87 19.13
C VAL A 8 65.14 54.85 20.00
N LEU A 9 65.21 54.96 21.35
CA LEU A 9 64.59 54.07 22.29
C LEU A 9 63.05 54.20 22.26
N THR A 10 62.52 55.44 22.08
CA THR A 10 61.07 55.67 21.93
C THR A 10 60.54 55.21 20.59
N LEU A 11 61.31 55.33 19.49
CA LEU A 11 60.96 54.78 18.15
C LEU A 11 60.91 53.25 18.15
N VAL A 12 61.86 52.59 18.78
CA VAL A 12 61.87 51.11 18.89
C VAL A 12 60.78 50.59 19.76
N SER A 13 60.49 51.24 20.89
CA SER A 13 59.34 50.84 21.75
C SER A 13 57.98 51.03 21.05
N GLY A 14 57.84 52.10 20.24
CA GLY A 14 56.65 52.34 19.45
C GLY A 14 56.38 51.27 18.36
N MET A 15 57.43 50.75 17.71
CA MET A 15 57.30 49.69 16.75
C MET A 15 56.90 48.35 17.38
N PHE A 16 57.37 48.02 18.57
CA PHE A 16 57.00 46.77 19.25
C PHE A 16 55.51 46.80 19.71
N VAL A 17 55.00 47.90 20.20
CA VAL A 17 53.61 48.04 20.63
C VAL A 17 52.64 47.91 19.47
N GLN A 18 52.97 48.40 18.28
CA GLN A 18 52.13 48.27 17.07
C GLN A 18 52.04 46.83 16.58
N THR A 19 53.13 46.07 16.63
CA THR A 19 53.14 44.66 16.20
C THR A 19 52.28 43.79 17.10
N TYR A 20 52.36 43.95 18.40
CA TYR A 20 51.51 43.20 19.36
C TYR A 20 50.03 43.60 19.29
N ALA A 21 49.71 44.87 19.02
CA ALA A 21 48.31 45.30 18.87
C ALA A 21 47.66 44.72 17.65
N THR A 22 48.36 44.56 16.53
CA THR A 22 47.85 43.95 15.29
C THR A 22 47.64 42.45 15.46
N GLU A 23 48.54 41.76 16.14
CA GLU A 23 48.46 40.31 16.39
C GLU A 23 47.29 39.96 17.35
N ILE A 24 47.02 40.83 18.34
CA ILE A 24 45.88 40.73 19.26
C ILE A 24 44.56 40.95 18.51
N ASP A 25 44.50 41.93 17.61
CA ASP A 25 43.30 42.25 16.84
C ASP A 25 42.99 41.13 15.82
N ASP A 26 43.97 40.53 15.18
CA ASP A 26 43.82 39.39 14.29
C ASP A 26 43.37 38.12 15.03
N THR A 27 43.90 37.85 16.20
CA THR A 27 43.47 36.72 17.05
C THR A 27 42.06 36.93 17.56
N LYS A 28 41.67 38.17 17.89
CA LYS A 28 40.31 38.50 18.30
C LYS A 28 39.31 38.31 17.16
N LYS A 29 39.65 38.79 15.95
CA LYS A 29 38.82 38.55 14.74
C LYS A 29 38.67 37.08 14.42
N LYS A 30 39.71 36.28 14.53
CA LYS A 30 39.68 34.82 14.36
C LYS A 30 38.82 34.15 15.43
N ALA A 31 38.88 34.62 16.68
CA ALA A 31 38.03 34.09 17.77
C ALA A 31 36.53 34.39 17.52
N GLU A 32 36.21 35.61 17.10
CA GLU A 32 34.84 35.99 16.74
C GLU A 32 34.31 35.21 15.53
N GLU A 33 35.17 34.98 14.50
CA GLU A 33 34.81 34.16 13.36
C GLU A 33 34.57 32.69 13.73
N LEU A 34 35.41 32.11 14.59
CA LEU A 34 35.28 30.77 15.10
C LEU A 34 34.01 30.62 15.97
N GLU A 35 33.69 31.61 16.79
CA GLU A 35 32.48 31.62 17.61
C GLU A 35 31.21 31.70 16.75
N SER A 36 31.26 32.53 15.67
CA SER A 36 30.19 32.61 14.68
C SER A 36 30.01 31.27 13.95
N LYS A 37 31.09 30.62 13.51
CA LYS A 37 31.06 29.30 12.89
C LYS A 37 30.55 28.22 13.83
N LYS A 38 30.96 28.26 15.11
CA LYS A 38 30.48 27.35 16.14
C LYS A 38 28.97 27.51 16.34
N LYS A 39 28.48 28.73 16.43
CA LYS A 39 27.04 29.00 16.60
C LYS A 39 26.22 28.57 15.37
N ALA A 40 26.76 28.76 14.15
CA ALA A 40 26.16 28.29 12.94
C ALA A 40 26.08 26.73 12.90
N ALA A 41 27.18 26.05 13.26
CA ALA A 41 27.23 24.60 13.34
C ALA A 41 26.31 24.03 14.44
N GLU A 42 26.16 24.70 15.59
CA GLU A 42 25.19 24.31 16.64
C GLU A 42 23.74 24.45 16.16
N ASN A 43 23.42 25.51 15.43
CA ASN A 43 22.10 25.71 14.83
C ASN A 43 21.82 24.64 13.77
N GLU A 44 22.78 24.34 12.91
CA GLU A 44 22.68 23.29 11.90
C GLU A 44 22.49 21.91 12.55
N LYS A 45 23.25 21.59 13.59
CA LYS A 45 23.10 20.36 14.37
C LYS A 45 21.71 20.22 14.97
N THR A 46 21.15 21.31 15.52
CA THR A 46 19.81 21.31 16.11
C THR A 46 18.75 21.08 15.01
N SER A 47 18.88 21.78 13.88
CA SER A 47 17.99 21.59 12.73
C SER A 47 18.02 20.16 12.20
N LEU A 48 19.22 19.58 12.05
CA LEU A 48 19.38 18.20 11.62
C LEU A 48 18.81 17.19 12.63
N ALA A 49 18.96 17.45 13.92
CA ALA A 49 18.36 16.60 14.96
C ALA A 49 16.82 16.63 14.91
N ASP A 50 16.22 17.80 14.67
CA ASP A 50 14.78 17.93 14.50
C ASP A 50 14.30 17.24 13.21
N GLN A 51 15.03 17.37 12.11
CA GLN A 51 14.73 16.66 10.86
C GLN A 51 14.82 15.14 11.04
N LEU A 52 15.85 14.66 11.74
CA LEU A 52 16.00 13.24 12.04
C LEU A 52 14.84 12.71 12.86
N LYS A 53 14.43 13.45 13.90
CA LYS A 53 13.28 13.08 14.73
C LYS A 53 11.98 13.01 13.94
N LYS A 54 11.75 13.99 13.06
CA LYS A 54 10.59 14.02 12.17
C LYS A 54 10.59 12.82 11.21
N LEU A 55 11.73 12.57 10.55
CA LEU A 55 11.88 11.46 9.60
C LEU A 55 11.71 10.11 10.30
N THR A 56 12.24 9.95 11.51
CA THR A 56 12.04 8.73 12.30
C THR A 56 10.55 8.51 12.62
N GLY A 57 9.83 9.58 12.96
CA GLY A 57 8.37 9.53 13.19
C GLY A 57 7.60 9.13 11.93
N GLU A 58 7.93 9.69 10.78
CA GLU A 58 7.35 9.35 9.48
C GLU A 58 7.63 7.90 9.09
N MET A 59 8.85 7.42 9.35
CA MET A 59 9.21 6.01 9.15
C MET A 59 8.38 5.06 10.01
N GLU A 60 8.19 5.37 11.29
CA GLU A 60 7.37 4.52 12.17
C GLU A 60 5.90 4.51 11.74
N GLU A 61 5.37 5.65 11.30
CA GLU A 61 4.00 5.73 10.77
C GLU A 61 3.85 4.91 9.48
N THR A 62 4.80 5.05 8.56
CA THR A 62 4.81 4.27 7.31
C THR A 62 4.91 2.77 7.59
N LYS A 63 5.76 2.35 8.53
CA LYS A 63 5.87 0.95 8.93
C LYS A 63 4.56 0.38 9.48
N LYS A 64 3.82 1.17 10.28
CA LYS A 64 2.49 0.77 10.76
C LYS A 64 1.48 0.64 9.63
N LYS A 65 1.51 1.55 8.66
CA LYS A 65 0.63 1.49 7.47
C LYS A 65 0.94 0.26 6.62
N ILE A 66 2.21 -0.08 6.42
CA ILE A 66 2.64 -1.28 5.71
C ILE A 66 2.11 -2.53 6.42
N SER A 67 2.30 -2.66 7.73
CA SER A 67 1.82 -3.81 8.50
C SER A 67 0.30 -3.96 8.42
N ALA A 68 -0.45 -2.86 8.57
CA ALA A 68 -1.90 -2.89 8.42
C ALA A 68 -2.35 -3.31 7.01
N LYS A 69 -1.61 -2.89 5.99
CA LYS A 69 -1.89 -3.26 4.60
C LYS A 69 -1.57 -4.73 4.31
N GLU A 70 -0.50 -5.26 4.91
CA GLU A 70 -0.15 -6.69 4.84
C GLU A 70 -1.25 -7.55 5.48
N ASP A 71 -1.78 -7.15 6.64
CA ASP A 71 -2.89 -7.84 7.31
C ASP A 71 -4.17 -7.80 6.45
N GLU A 72 -4.47 -6.65 5.83
CA GLU A 72 -5.62 -6.50 4.91
C GLU A 72 -5.49 -7.41 3.69
N ILE A 73 -4.32 -7.48 3.07
CA ILE A 73 -4.03 -8.36 1.94
C ILE A 73 -4.22 -9.82 2.36
N THR A 74 -3.69 -10.23 3.50
CA THR A 74 -3.83 -11.60 4.01
C THR A 74 -5.31 -12.00 4.17
N ASN A 75 -6.13 -11.13 4.78
CA ASN A 75 -7.56 -11.39 4.92
C ASN A 75 -8.27 -11.52 3.56
N LYS A 76 -7.94 -10.67 2.60
CA LYS A 76 -8.51 -10.73 1.24
C LYS A 76 -8.04 -11.97 0.46
N GLU A 77 -6.83 -12.45 0.70
CA GLU A 77 -6.36 -13.73 0.13
C GLU A 77 -7.17 -14.92 0.66
N GLU A 78 -7.46 -14.95 1.97
CA GLU A 78 -8.30 -15.97 2.57
C GLU A 78 -9.73 -15.93 2.01
N GLU A 79 -10.33 -14.75 1.88
CA GLU A 79 -11.63 -14.55 1.26
C GLU A 79 -11.66 -15.03 -0.20
N LEU A 80 -10.62 -14.72 -0.96
CA LEU A 80 -10.49 -15.16 -2.36
C LEU A 80 -10.35 -16.68 -2.48
N ILE A 81 -9.62 -17.34 -1.57
CA ILE A 81 -9.51 -18.80 -1.54
C ILE A 81 -10.90 -19.44 -1.33
N LEU A 82 -11.67 -18.91 -0.38
CA LEU A 82 -13.03 -19.38 -0.11
C LEU A 82 -13.97 -19.16 -1.31
N ALA A 83 -13.89 -17.98 -1.93
CA ALA A 83 -14.69 -17.64 -3.10
C ALA A 83 -14.38 -18.54 -4.30
N LYS A 84 -13.12 -18.90 -4.53
CA LYS A 84 -12.67 -19.85 -5.57
C LYS A 84 -13.14 -21.27 -5.28
N ALA A 85 -13.15 -21.69 -4.03
CA ALA A 85 -13.66 -22.99 -3.64
C ALA A 85 -15.17 -23.09 -3.93
N ASP A 86 -15.94 -22.06 -3.59
CA ASP A 86 -17.37 -21.98 -3.89
C ASP A 86 -17.64 -21.94 -5.40
N GLU A 87 -16.88 -21.15 -6.15
CA GLU A 87 -16.93 -21.10 -7.62
C GLU A 87 -16.72 -22.51 -8.23
N ASN A 88 -15.72 -23.23 -7.77
CA ASN A 88 -15.40 -24.56 -8.28
C ASN A 88 -16.51 -25.57 -7.94
N GLU A 89 -17.08 -25.53 -6.74
CA GLU A 89 -18.19 -26.39 -6.33
C GLU A 89 -19.45 -26.11 -7.19
N GLN A 90 -19.77 -24.85 -7.40
CA GLN A 90 -20.89 -24.44 -8.25
C GLN A 90 -20.65 -24.85 -9.73
N TYR A 91 -19.43 -24.69 -10.23
CA TYR A 91 -19.04 -25.15 -11.57
C TYR A 91 -19.26 -26.64 -11.76
N GLU A 92 -18.75 -27.48 -10.86
CA GLU A 92 -18.89 -28.93 -10.95
C GLU A 92 -20.36 -29.37 -10.80
N SER A 93 -21.14 -28.70 -9.96
CA SER A 93 -22.57 -28.91 -9.83
C SER A 93 -23.31 -28.59 -11.14
N MET A 94 -23.01 -27.43 -11.72
CA MET A 94 -23.60 -26.99 -12.99
C MET A 94 -23.24 -27.93 -14.14
N LYS A 95 -21.99 -28.37 -14.21
CA LYS A 95 -21.49 -29.29 -15.23
C LYS A 95 -22.22 -30.65 -15.16
N LYS A 96 -22.42 -31.20 -13.95
CA LYS A 96 -23.21 -32.43 -13.76
C LYS A 96 -24.66 -32.24 -14.25
N ARG A 97 -25.25 -31.09 -13.96
CA ARG A 97 -26.61 -30.75 -14.34
C ARG A 97 -26.77 -30.58 -15.85
N ILE A 98 -25.83 -29.87 -16.50
CA ILE A 98 -25.82 -29.74 -17.97
C ILE A 98 -25.62 -31.10 -18.63
N ARG A 99 -24.74 -31.96 -18.11
CA ARG A 99 -24.55 -33.32 -18.61
C ARG A 99 -25.83 -34.13 -18.49
N TYR A 100 -26.48 -34.09 -17.33
CA TYR A 100 -27.77 -34.77 -17.12
C TYR A 100 -28.82 -34.30 -18.12
N MET A 101 -28.94 -33.00 -18.35
CA MET A 101 -29.89 -32.44 -19.32
C MET A 101 -29.54 -32.87 -20.76
N TYR A 102 -28.26 -32.96 -21.10
CA TYR A 102 -27.82 -33.42 -22.42
C TYR A 102 -28.08 -34.93 -22.63
N GLU A 103 -27.73 -35.76 -21.67
CA GLU A 103 -27.86 -37.23 -21.74
C GLU A 103 -29.34 -37.68 -21.71
N ASN A 104 -30.20 -37.02 -20.92
CA ASN A 104 -31.62 -37.37 -20.80
C ASN A 104 -32.51 -36.55 -21.74
N GLY A 105 -31.99 -35.47 -22.31
CA GLY A 105 -32.64 -34.60 -23.30
C GLY A 105 -33.99 -34.03 -22.87
N ASN A 106 -34.62 -33.30 -23.76
CA ASN A 106 -36.05 -32.97 -23.67
C ASN A 106 -36.97 -34.21 -23.70
N THR A 107 -36.42 -35.37 -24.08
CA THR A 107 -37.13 -36.63 -24.17
C THR A 107 -37.76 -37.03 -22.85
N GLY A 108 -37.05 -36.89 -21.73
CA GLY A 108 -37.60 -37.17 -20.39
C GLY A 108 -38.77 -36.26 -20.01
N PHE A 109 -38.72 -34.99 -20.35
CA PHE A 109 -39.82 -34.04 -20.12
C PHE A 109 -41.03 -34.34 -21.02
N VAL A 110 -40.75 -34.65 -22.29
CA VAL A 110 -41.81 -35.05 -23.24
C VAL A 110 -42.45 -36.37 -22.80
N GLU A 111 -41.65 -37.34 -22.35
CA GLU A 111 -42.17 -38.61 -21.81
C GLU A 111 -43.06 -38.41 -20.58
N ILE A 112 -42.67 -37.56 -19.62
CA ILE A 112 -43.47 -37.21 -18.45
C ILE A 112 -44.80 -36.56 -18.88
N LEU A 113 -44.77 -35.65 -19.86
CA LEU A 113 -45.98 -35.01 -20.36
C LEU A 113 -46.86 -36.00 -21.09
N CYS A 114 -46.30 -36.87 -21.94
CA CYS A 114 -47.05 -37.87 -22.71
C CYS A 114 -47.58 -39.03 -21.86
N SER A 115 -46.93 -39.32 -20.71
CA SER A 115 -47.39 -40.36 -19.77
C SER A 115 -48.52 -39.90 -18.86
N SER A 116 -48.89 -38.61 -18.91
CA SER A 116 -49.97 -38.04 -18.10
C SER A 116 -51.31 -38.66 -18.46
N LYS A 117 -52.05 -39.15 -17.45
CA LYS A 117 -53.34 -39.87 -17.61
C LYS A 117 -54.51 -38.91 -17.64
N SER A 118 -54.33 -37.66 -17.33
CA SER A 118 -55.37 -36.62 -17.32
C SER A 118 -54.80 -35.26 -17.70
N ILE A 119 -55.69 -34.32 -18.13
CA ILE A 119 -55.32 -32.95 -18.44
C ILE A 119 -54.78 -32.23 -17.18
N GLY A 120 -55.33 -32.51 -16.02
CA GLY A 120 -54.86 -31.96 -14.76
C GLY A 120 -53.42 -32.40 -14.41
N GLU A 121 -53.12 -33.69 -14.64
CA GLU A 121 -51.79 -34.25 -14.45
C GLU A 121 -50.79 -33.65 -15.47
N LEU A 122 -51.18 -33.50 -16.73
CA LEU A 122 -50.41 -32.87 -17.78
C LEU A 122 -50.06 -31.41 -17.45
N LEU A 123 -51.02 -30.62 -16.98
CA LEU A 123 -50.78 -29.22 -16.57
C LEU A 123 -49.86 -29.13 -15.37
N ASN A 124 -50.04 -30.01 -14.37
CA ASN A 124 -49.17 -30.06 -13.21
C ASN A 124 -47.75 -30.44 -13.57
N ASN A 125 -47.58 -31.45 -14.44
CA ASN A 125 -46.24 -31.84 -14.95
C ASN A 125 -45.60 -30.73 -15.80
N ALA A 126 -46.36 -30.01 -16.62
CA ALA A 126 -45.86 -28.87 -17.40
C ALA A 126 -45.40 -27.72 -16.48
N GLU A 127 -46.16 -27.41 -15.44
CA GLU A 127 -45.76 -26.42 -14.45
C GLU A 127 -44.47 -26.84 -13.70
N TYR A 128 -44.35 -28.11 -13.32
CA TYR A 128 -43.17 -28.67 -12.66
C TYR A 128 -41.93 -28.54 -13.56
N ILE A 129 -42.03 -28.92 -14.85
CA ILE A 129 -40.96 -28.77 -15.84
C ILE A 129 -40.57 -27.28 -16.02
N SER A 130 -41.55 -26.38 -16.08
CA SER A 130 -41.30 -24.93 -16.19
C SER A 130 -40.54 -24.40 -14.98
N ARG A 131 -40.90 -24.84 -13.76
CA ARG A 131 -40.17 -24.46 -12.54
C ARG A 131 -38.76 -24.96 -12.52
N ILE A 132 -38.49 -26.20 -12.97
CA ILE A 132 -37.14 -26.75 -13.09
C ILE A 132 -36.31 -25.91 -14.07
N SER A 133 -36.83 -25.59 -15.25
CA SER A 133 -36.14 -24.77 -16.26
C SER A 133 -35.87 -23.32 -15.76
N GLY A 134 -36.80 -22.75 -15.00
CA GLY A 134 -36.62 -21.44 -14.35
C GLY A 134 -35.51 -21.49 -13.29
N TYR A 135 -35.50 -22.55 -12.49
CA TYR A 135 -34.43 -22.75 -11.49
C TYR A 135 -33.06 -22.89 -12.12
N ASP A 136 -32.93 -23.66 -13.20
CA ASP A 136 -31.66 -23.84 -13.92
C ASP A 136 -31.13 -22.52 -14.50
N ARG A 137 -32.02 -21.69 -15.05
CA ARG A 137 -31.63 -20.36 -15.54
C ARG A 137 -31.16 -19.48 -14.41
N ASN A 138 -31.83 -19.46 -13.27
CA ASN A 138 -31.44 -18.68 -12.11
C ASN A 138 -30.11 -19.16 -11.55
N MET A 139 -29.84 -20.46 -11.51
CA MET A 139 -28.54 -21.01 -11.10
C MET A 139 -27.42 -20.56 -11.99
N LEU A 140 -27.61 -20.49 -13.33
CA LEU A 140 -26.62 -19.96 -14.26
C LEU A 140 -26.33 -18.49 -14.03
N VAL A 141 -27.36 -17.70 -13.75
CA VAL A 141 -27.19 -16.25 -13.44
C VAL A 141 -26.43 -16.06 -12.13
N GLU A 142 -26.74 -16.84 -11.10
CA GLU A 142 -26.02 -16.76 -9.81
C GLU A 142 -24.56 -17.22 -9.97
N PHE A 143 -24.31 -18.29 -10.70
CA PHE A 143 -22.95 -18.72 -10.99
C PHE A 143 -22.14 -17.64 -11.72
N GLN A 144 -22.74 -16.97 -12.73
CA GLN A 144 -22.08 -15.87 -13.43
C GLN A 144 -21.72 -14.72 -12.49
N LYS A 145 -22.55 -14.42 -11.48
CA LYS A 145 -22.23 -13.42 -10.46
C LYS A 145 -21.06 -13.86 -9.59
N VAL A 146 -20.98 -15.13 -9.21
CA VAL A 146 -19.86 -15.68 -8.43
C VAL A 146 -18.56 -15.54 -9.22
N VAL A 147 -18.53 -15.94 -10.48
CA VAL A 147 -17.35 -15.79 -11.36
C VAL A 147 -16.91 -14.32 -11.43
N THR A 148 -17.84 -13.40 -11.69
CA THR A 148 -17.53 -11.96 -11.76
C THR A 148 -17.00 -11.44 -10.42
N ASN A 149 -17.52 -11.92 -9.29
CA ASN A 149 -17.05 -11.53 -7.97
C ASN A 149 -15.59 -12.00 -7.73
N VAL A 150 -15.27 -13.24 -8.09
CA VAL A 150 -13.90 -13.78 -7.99
C VAL A 150 -12.94 -12.98 -8.84
N GLU A 151 -13.29 -12.67 -10.10
CA GLU A 151 -12.47 -11.84 -11.01
C GLU A 151 -12.20 -10.45 -10.42
N ASN A 152 -13.22 -9.82 -9.81
CA ASN A 152 -13.09 -8.52 -9.17
C ASN A 152 -12.17 -8.58 -7.95
N GLN A 153 -12.32 -9.59 -7.09
CA GLN A 153 -11.45 -9.79 -5.93
C GLN A 153 -9.98 -10.00 -6.34
N GLU A 154 -9.72 -10.78 -7.40
CA GLU A 154 -8.37 -10.93 -7.95
C GLU A 154 -7.77 -9.63 -8.46
N ALA A 155 -8.58 -8.81 -9.15
CA ALA A 155 -8.14 -7.53 -9.67
C ALA A 155 -7.85 -6.53 -8.54
N GLU A 156 -8.68 -6.49 -7.50
CA GLU A 156 -8.46 -5.67 -6.30
C GLU A 156 -7.20 -6.09 -5.56
N LEU A 157 -7.04 -7.39 -5.30
CA LEU A 157 -5.86 -7.92 -4.61
C LEU A 157 -4.57 -7.57 -5.35
N LYS A 158 -4.57 -7.69 -6.68
CA LYS A 158 -3.42 -7.30 -7.52
C LYS A 158 -3.10 -5.81 -7.42
N LYS A 159 -4.11 -4.96 -7.27
CA LYS A 159 -3.94 -3.52 -7.05
C LYS A 159 -3.31 -3.25 -5.69
N GLU A 160 -3.79 -3.91 -4.65
CA GLU A 160 -3.28 -3.75 -3.28
C GLU A 160 -1.83 -4.19 -3.13
N TYR A 161 -1.42 -5.27 -3.80
CA TYR A 161 -0.02 -5.66 -3.86
C TYR A 161 0.88 -4.59 -4.48
N LYS A 162 0.40 -3.91 -5.54
CA LYS A 162 1.16 -2.81 -6.13
C LYS A 162 1.26 -1.60 -5.20
N GLU A 163 0.18 -1.30 -4.47
CA GLU A 163 0.18 -0.23 -3.48
C GLU A 163 1.15 -0.55 -2.33
N LEU A 164 1.14 -1.79 -1.83
CA LEU A 164 2.08 -2.24 -0.81
C LEU A 164 3.53 -2.11 -1.27
N GLN A 165 3.83 -2.53 -2.49
CA GLN A 165 5.18 -2.39 -3.08
C GLN A 165 5.62 -0.93 -3.13
N THR A 166 4.72 -0.02 -3.55
CA THR A 166 5.01 1.42 -3.60
C THR A 166 5.24 2.04 -2.21
N MET A 167 4.67 1.46 -1.15
CA MET A 167 4.91 1.92 0.23
C MET A 167 6.24 1.40 0.79
N GLN A 168 6.75 0.28 0.27
CA GLN A 168 8.01 -0.33 0.70
C GLN A 168 9.24 0.27 0.00
N ASP A 169 9.06 0.84 -1.22
CA ASP A 169 10.10 1.55 -1.99
C ASP A 169 10.34 2.98 -1.44
#